data_c5445b98d6924f20aa6ed7d796a42b69
#
_entry.id   c5445b98d6924f20aa6ed7d796a42b69
#
_cell.length_a   1.000
_cell.length_b   1.000
_cell.length_c   1.000
_cell.angle_alpha   90.00
_cell.angle_beta   90.00
_cell.angle_gamma   90.00
#
_symmetry.space_group_name_H-M   'P 1'
#
loop_
_entity.id
_entity.type
_entity.pdbx_description
1 polymer ?
#
loop_
_entity_poly.entity_id
_entity_poly.type
_entity_poly.pdbx_seq_one_letter_code
_entity_poly.pdbx_strand_id
1 'polypeptide(L)'
;MFQIGCHLSASKGFLHMGKEAVALGGNTFQFFTRNPRGGAAKAIDEKDVESFKAFAKENGIHVILAHAPYTLNACSADESTREFAKNTFADDLKRMEYVPGNLYNFHPGSHVKQGVEIGIDYITQMLNEVLKPEQTTKVLLETMAGKGSEIGRYFEELRAIIDRVELNDHLGVCLDTCHVYDAGYDIVNDLDGVLKQFDEIIGIDRLYAIHINDSKNPFESHKD
;
A
#
# COMPACT_ATOMS: atom_id res chain seq x y z
N MET A 1 4.82 14.53 -14.48
CA MET A 1 4.97 15.55 -13.40
C MET A 1 5.13 14.80 -12.11
N PHE A 2 6.06 15.21 -11.25
CA PHE A 2 6.24 14.60 -9.93
C PHE A 2 4.98 14.80 -9.09
N GLN A 3 4.56 13.75 -8.35
CA GLN A 3 3.35 13.80 -7.54
C GLN A 3 3.74 13.83 -6.07
N ILE A 4 3.21 14.80 -5.33
CA ILE A 4 3.47 14.98 -3.92
C ILE A 4 2.19 15.34 -3.19
N GLY A 5 1.98 14.75 -2.02
CA GLY A 5 0.78 14.96 -1.21
C GLY A 5 0.97 14.47 0.22
N CYS A 6 -0.10 14.40 0.95
CA CYS A 6 -0.09 13.92 2.33
C CYS A 6 -1.29 13.01 2.62
N HIS A 7 -1.29 12.39 3.79
CA HIS A 7 -2.41 11.58 4.26
C HIS A 7 -3.56 12.47 4.73
N LEU A 8 -4.75 12.28 4.16
CA LEU A 8 -5.95 13.07 4.44
C LEU A 8 -7.08 12.21 5.03
N SER A 9 -7.99 12.87 5.72
CA SER A 9 -9.15 12.19 6.31
C SER A 9 -10.27 11.99 5.29
N ALA A 10 -10.66 10.73 5.07
CA ALA A 10 -11.78 10.38 4.19
C ALA A 10 -13.17 10.71 4.78
N SER A 11 -13.26 11.26 5.99
CA SER A 11 -14.53 11.47 6.70
C SER A 11 -15.52 12.37 5.95
N LYS A 12 -15.03 13.32 5.14
CA LYS A 12 -15.84 14.31 4.39
C LYS A 12 -15.94 14.00 2.88
N GLY A 13 -15.43 12.83 2.43
CA GLY A 13 -15.54 12.39 1.04
C GLY A 13 -14.34 12.78 0.17
N PHE A 14 -14.38 12.30 -1.09
CA PHE A 14 -13.29 12.44 -2.05
C PHE A 14 -13.09 13.87 -2.53
N LEU A 15 -14.17 14.60 -2.83
CA LEU A 15 -14.07 16.00 -3.27
C LEU A 15 -13.41 16.87 -2.21
N HIS A 16 -13.73 16.62 -0.92
CA HIS A 16 -13.11 17.38 0.17
C HIS A 16 -11.61 17.10 0.26
N MET A 17 -11.20 15.82 0.19
CA MET A 17 -9.78 15.45 0.15
C MET A 17 -9.04 16.08 -1.03
N GLY A 18 -9.63 16.06 -2.23
CA GLY A 18 -9.04 16.71 -3.40
C GLY A 18 -8.82 18.21 -3.21
N LYS A 19 -9.83 18.92 -2.68
CA LYS A 19 -9.72 20.36 -2.37
C LYS A 19 -8.67 20.66 -1.30
N GLU A 20 -8.61 19.83 -0.26
CA GLU A 20 -7.62 19.94 0.80
C GLU A 20 -6.20 19.71 0.29
N ALA A 21 -5.99 18.67 -0.54
CA ALA A 21 -4.69 18.40 -1.17
C ALA A 21 -4.20 19.61 -1.97
N VAL A 22 -5.05 20.18 -2.84
CA VAL A 22 -4.70 21.37 -3.64
C VAL A 22 -4.45 22.58 -2.76
N ALA A 23 -5.24 22.80 -1.71
CA ALA A 23 -5.04 23.91 -0.78
C ALA A 23 -3.71 23.83 -0.01
N LEU A 24 -3.20 22.60 0.22
CA LEU A 24 -1.88 22.34 0.80
C LEU A 24 -0.74 22.41 -0.23
N GLY A 25 -1.03 22.64 -1.49
CA GLY A 25 -0.03 22.69 -2.58
C GLY A 25 0.33 21.32 -3.15
N GLY A 26 -0.39 20.26 -2.77
CA GLY A 26 -0.23 18.92 -3.30
C GLY A 26 -1.00 18.69 -4.61
N ASN A 27 -0.61 17.64 -5.33
CA ASN A 27 -1.30 17.17 -6.55
C ASN A 27 -1.65 15.68 -6.49
N THR A 28 -1.59 15.10 -5.30
CA THR A 28 -2.05 13.77 -4.91
C THR A 28 -2.36 13.76 -3.42
N PHE A 29 -2.94 12.66 -2.93
CA PHE A 29 -3.12 12.42 -1.50
C PHE A 29 -3.24 10.94 -1.21
N GLN A 30 -3.00 10.58 0.06
CA GLN A 30 -3.29 9.25 0.59
C GLN A 30 -4.48 9.33 1.55
N PHE A 31 -5.22 8.24 1.68
CA PHE A 31 -6.32 8.11 2.64
C PHE A 31 -6.53 6.66 3.04
N PHE A 32 -7.15 6.43 4.21
CA PHE A 32 -7.62 5.09 4.57
C PHE A 32 -8.97 4.79 3.93
N THR A 33 -9.13 3.61 3.34
CA THR A 33 -10.41 3.14 2.74
C THR A 33 -11.53 3.02 3.78
N ARG A 34 -11.15 2.79 5.04
CA ARG A 34 -12.01 2.64 6.21
C ARG A 34 -11.26 3.05 7.48
N ASN A 35 -11.87 2.89 8.64
CA ASN A 35 -11.15 3.13 9.89
C ASN A 35 -9.83 2.32 9.92
N PRO A 36 -8.67 2.94 10.17
CA PRO A 36 -7.37 2.25 10.17
C PRO A 36 -7.24 1.13 11.22
N ARG A 37 -8.11 1.13 12.22
CA ARG A 37 -8.22 0.05 13.21
C ARG A 37 -9.20 -1.06 12.81
N GLY A 38 -9.68 -1.05 11.57
CA GLY A 38 -10.66 -1.99 11.04
C GLY A 38 -12.11 -1.51 11.23
N GLY A 39 -13.04 -2.32 10.75
CA GLY A 39 -14.47 -2.04 10.82
C GLY A 39 -15.10 -1.78 9.46
N ALA A 40 -16.41 -1.47 9.48
CA ALA A 40 -17.17 -1.23 8.27
C ALA A 40 -16.74 0.06 7.58
N ALA A 41 -16.65 0.02 6.26
CA ALA A 41 -16.43 1.23 5.46
C ALA A 41 -17.73 2.02 5.33
N LYS A 42 -17.62 3.36 5.28
CA LYS A 42 -18.76 4.23 4.95
C LYS A 42 -19.21 3.96 3.52
N ALA A 43 -20.51 4.01 3.25
CA ALA A 43 -21.02 3.89 1.88
C ALA A 43 -20.38 4.93 0.95
N ILE A 44 -20.09 4.53 -0.28
CA ILE A 44 -19.59 5.45 -1.32
C ILE A 44 -20.74 6.38 -1.73
N ASP A 45 -20.47 7.67 -1.77
CA ASP A 45 -21.34 8.67 -2.37
C ASP A 45 -20.91 8.90 -3.82
N GLU A 46 -21.66 8.35 -4.75
CA GLU A 46 -21.35 8.44 -6.18
C GLU A 46 -21.34 9.89 -6.69
N LYS A 47 -22.16 10.78 -6.10
CA LYS A 47 -22.16 12.20 -6.50
C LYS A 47 -20.90 12.90 -6.03
N ASP A 48 -20.39 12.57 -4.84
CA ASP A 48 -19.11 13.08 -4.34
C ASP A 48 -17.96 12.57 -5.22
N VAL A 49 -17.98 11.29 -5.60
CA VAL A 49 -16.98 10.69 -6.50
C VAL A 49 -16.96 11.40 -7.85
N GLU A 50 -18.11 11.60 -8.49
CA GLU A 50 -18.17 12.29 -9.79
C GLU A 50 -17.70 13.76 -9.70
N SER A 51 -18.08 14.44 -8.62
CA SER A 51 -17.60 15.79 -8.33
C SER A 51 -16.08 15.83 -8.12
N PHE A 52 -15.53 14.82 -7.44
CA PHE A 52 -14.08 14.67 -7.25
C PHE A 52 -13.38 14.43 -8.59
N LYS A 53 -13.87 13.52 -9.44
CA LYS A 53 -13.27 13.23 -10.75
C LYS A 53 -13.17 14.49 -11.63
N ALA A 54 -14.23 15.31 -11.67
CA ALA A 54 -14.22 16.57 -12.38
C ALA A 54 -13.18 17.53 -11.81
N PHE A 55 -13.18 17.70 -10.48
CA PHE A 55 -12.21 18.55 -9.78
C PHE A 55 -10.76 18.10 -9.96
N ALA A 56 -10.51 16.79 -9.87
CA ALA A 56 -9.17 16.19 -10.04
C ALA A 56 -8.61 16.47 -11.42
N LYS A 57 -9.44 16.32 -12.47
CA LYS A 57 -9.06 16.63 -13.85
C LYS A 57 -8.67 18.10 -14.04
N GLU A 58 -9.43 19.02 -13.45
CA GLU A 58 -9.17 20.46 -13.55
C GLU A 58 -7.92 20.90 -12.76
N ASN A 59 -7.58 20.20 -11.68
CA ASN A 59 -6.49 20.58 -10.78
C ASN A 59 -5.24 19.69 -10.88
N GLY A 60 -5.17 18.80 -11.89
CA GLY A 60 -3.96 17.99 -12.15
C GLY A 60 -3.71 16.89 -11.11
N ILE A 61 -4.75 16.42 -10.43
CA ILE A 61 -4.67 15.21 -9.59
C ILE A 61 -4.85 14.00 -10.51
N HIS A 62 -3.78 13.28 -10.81
CA HIS A 62 -3.80 12.17 -11.77
C HIS A 62 -3.90 10.80 -11.11
N VAL A 63 -3.42 10.67 -9.89
CA VAL A 63 -3.46 9.44 -9.10
C VAL A 63 -3.65 9.77 -7.62
N ILE A 64 -4.34 8.89 -6.91
CA ILE A 64 -4.46 8.92 -5.46
C ILE A 64 -4.09 7.56 -4.88
N LEU A 65 -3.68 7.53 -3.63
CA LEU A 65 -3.24 6.33 -2.93
C LEU A 65 -4.20 6.00 -1.79
N ALA A 66 -4.89 4.89 -1.89
CA ALA A 66 -5.63 4.33 -0.77
C ALA A 66 -4.72 3.45 0.08
N HIS A 67 -4.91 3.45 1.37
CA HIS A 67 -4.18 2.59 2.30
C HIS A 67 -5.14 1.63 3.01
N ALA A 68 -4.77 0.36 3.07
CA ALA A 68 -5.47 -0.65 3.82
C ALA A 68 -5.45 -0.36 5.34
N PRO A 69 -6.43 -0.81 6.11
CA PRO A 69 -6.34 -0.75 7.56
C PRO A 69 -5.12 -1.50 8.11
N TYR A 70 -4.48 -0.97 9.14
CA TYR A 70 -3.33 -1.61 9.80
C TYR A 70 -3.65 -2.98 10.43
N THR A 71 -4.95 -3.27 10.65
CA THR A 71 -5.41 -4.52 11.25
C THR A 71 -5.47 -5.68 10.27
N LEU A 72 -5.25 -5.44 8.98
CA LEU A 72 -5.23 -6.52 7.99
C LEU A 72 -3.96 -7.35 8.16
N ASN A 73 -4.12 -8.65 8.29
CA ASN A 73 -3.01 -9.59 8.34
C ASN A 73 -3.34 -10.83 7.51
N ALA A 74 -2.99 -10.77 6.23
CA ALA A 74 -3.24 -11.84 5.27
C ALA A 74 -2.45 -13.12 5.56
N CYS A 75 -1.38 -13.06 6.34
CA CYS A 75 -0.53 -14.19 6.66
C CYS A 75 -0.59 -14.64 8.14
N SER A 76 -1.64 -14.24 8.86
CA SER A 76 -1.86 -14.68 10.24
C SER A 76 -1.93 -16.19 10.37
N ALA A 77 -1.48 -16.74 11.52
CA ALA A 77 -1.72 -18.13 11.88
C ALA A 77 -3.21 -18.46 12.06
N ASP A 78 -4.00 -17.46 12.46
CA ASP A 78 -5.44 -17.59 12.66
C ASP A 78 -6.18 -17.45 11.32
N GLU A 79 -6.93 -18.48 10.95
CA GLU A 79 -7.70 -18.53 9.70
C GLU A 79 -8.80 -17.43 9.65
N SER A 80 -9.46 -17.17 10.76
CA SER A 80 -10.51 -16.15 10.81
C SER A 80 -9.95 -14.74 10.54
N THR A 81 -8.72 -14.48 11.00
CA THR A 81 -7.98 -13.24 10.72
C THR A 81 -7.63 -13.14 9.22
N ARG A 82 -7.19 -14.24 8.59
CA ARG A 82 -6.90 -14.26 7.14
C ARG A 82 -8.18 -14.05 6.31
N GLU A 83 -9.27 -14.71 6.66
CA GLU A 83 -10.56 -14.54 5.99
C GLU A 83 -11.09 -13.10 6.13
N PHE A 84 -10.97 -12.50 7.32
CA PHE A 84 -11.31 -11.10 7.52
C PHE A 84 -10.45 -10.18 6.64
N ALA A 85 -9.13 -10.43 6.58
CA ALA A 85 -8.23 -9.66 5.73
C ALA A 85 -8.62 -9.78 4.25
N LYS A 86 -8.86 -11.00 3.74
CA LYS A 86 -9.28 -11.26 2.37
C LYS A 86 -10.58 -10.53 2.01
N ASN A 87 -11.61 -10.69 2.84
CA ASN A 87 -12.92 -10.08 2.59
C ASN A 87 -12.84 -8.54 2.61
N THR A 88 -12.06 -7.99 3.53
CA THR A 88 -11.85 -6.54 3.63
C THR A 88 -11.09 -6.02 2.42
N PHE A 89 -10.04 -6.72 2.01
CA PHE A 89 -9.23 -6.38 0.84
C PHE A 89 -10.05 -6.39 -0.46
N ALA A 90 -10.85 -7.45 -0.65
CA ALA A 90 -11.75 -7.56 -1.81
C ALA A 90 -12.80 -6.43 -1.85
N ASP A 91 -13.37 -6.04 -0.69
CA ASP A 91 -14.29 -4.91 -0.60
C ASP A 91 -13.58 -3.59 -0.91
N ASP A 92 -12.37 -3.38 -0.39
CA ASP A 92 -11.59 -2.17 -0.66
C ASP A 92 -11.22 -2.03 -2.14
N LEU A 93 -10.78 -3.09 -2.81
CA LEU A 93 -10.52 -3.07 -4.25
C LEU A 93 -11.77 -2.70 -5.04
N LYS A 94 -12.91 -3.29 -4.70
CA LYS A 94 -14.21 -2.97 -5.32
C LYS A 94 -14.58 -1.49 -5.15
N ARG A 95 -14.27 -0.92 -3.99
CA ARG A 95 -14.50 0.50 -3.67
C ARG A 95 -13.56 1.41 -4.46
N MET A 96 -12.33 0.98 -4.70
CA MET A 96 -11.36 1.74 -5.50
C MET A 96 -11.77 1.86 -6.97
N GLU A 97 -12.52 0.92 -7.51
CA GLU A 97 -13.03 1.01 -8.89
C GLU A 97 -14.08 2.12 -9.11
N TYR A 98 -14.60 2.76 -8.06
CA TYR A 98 -15.34 4.03 -8.19
C TYR A 98 -14.44 5.19 -8.63
N VAL A 99 -13.15 5.12 -8.30
CA VAL A 99 -12.09 6.06 -8.73
C VAL A 99 -11.02 5.29 -9.50
N PRO A 100 -11.28 4.92 -10.77
CA PRO A 100 -10.44 4.00 -11.52
C PRO A 100 -9.03 4.55 -11.79
N GLY A 101 -8.06 3.62 -11.97
CA GLY A 101 -6.67 3.95 -12.31
C GLY A 101 -5.83 4.43 -11.13
N ASN A 102 -6.28 4.18 -9.90
CA ASN A 102 -5.58 4.59 -8.68
C ASN A 102 -4.83 3.45 -7.99
N LEU A 103 -4.20 3.75 -6.86
CA LEU A 103 -3.32 2.85 -6.13
C LEU A 103 -3.96 2.40 -4.81
N TYR A 104 -3.71 1.16 -4.42
CA TYR A 104 -4.11 0.60 -3.12
C TYR A 104 -2.92 -0.05 -2.45
N ASN A 105 -2.44 0.52 -1.35
CA ASN A 105 -1.28 0.08 -0.59
C ASN A 105 -1.68 -0.73 0.63
N PHE A 106 -0.91 -1.76 0.96
CA PHE A 106 -1.13 -2.55 2.17
C PHE A 106 0.18 -3.09 2.76
N HIS A 107 0.19 -3.28 4.07
CA HIS A 107 1.23 -4.01 4.77
C HIS A 107 1.06 -5.51 4.49
N PRO A 108 2.09 -6.24 4.03
CA PRO A 108 1.96 -7.68 3.74
C PRO A 108 1.48 -8.51 4.95
N GLY A 109 1.85 -8.07 6.17
CA GLY A 109 1.39 -8.67 7.41
C GLY A 109 2.49 -9.38 8.19
N SER A 110 2.09 -10.12 9.21
CA SER A 110 2.99 -10.85 10.12
C SER A 110 2.65 -12.33 10.15
N HIS A 111 3.64 -13.18 9.90
CA HIS A 111 3.47 -14.65 9.83
C HIS A 111 3.32 -15.34 11.20
N VAL A 112 3.42 -14.62 12.30
CA VAL A 112 3.16 -15.09 13.67
C VAL A 112 3.82 -16.45 13.97
N LYS A 113 5.14 -16.53 13.80
CA LYS A 113 6.00 -17.73 14.05
C LYS A 113 5.78 -18.93 13.11
N GLN A 114 4.96 -18.84 12.06
CA GLN A 114 4.81 -19.92 11.09
C GLN A 114 5.99 -20.04 10.11
N GLY A 115 6.76 -18.97 9.96
CA GLY A 115 7.87 -18.85 9.01
C GLY A 115 7.50 -17.97 7.80
N VAL A 116 8.52 -17.36 7.23
CA VAL A 116 8.38 -16.39 6.13
C VAL A 116 7.72 -17.04 4.90
N GLU A 117 8.15 -18.25 4.51
CA GLU A 117 7.61 -18.96 3.34
C GLU A 117 6.10 -19.23 3.46
N ILE A 118 5.63 -19.69 4.61
CA ILE A 118 4.20 -19.91 4.85
C ILE A 118 3.42 -18.59 4.78
N GLY A 119 4.01 -17.53 5.31
CA GLY A 119 3.39 -16.21 5.24
C GLY A 119 3.31 -15.68 3.81
N ILE A 120 4.36 -15.84 3.00
CA ILE A 120 4.37 -15.48 1.58
C ILE A 120 3.29 -16.27 0.82
N ASP A 121 3.16 -17.58 1.09
CA ASP A 121 2.15 -18.42 0.44
C ASP A 121 0.73 -17.94 0.77
N TYR A 122 0.43 -17.58 2.01
CA TYR A 122 -0.89 -17.07 2.38
C TYR A 122 -1.20 -15.71 1.73
N ILE A 123 -0.23 -14.79 1.68
CA ILE A 123 -0.39 -13.50 1.00
C ILE A 123 -0.65 -13.73 -0.49
N THR A 124 0.13 -14.60 -1.13
CA THR A 124 -0.02 -14.95 -2.53
C THR A 124 -1.38 -15.56 -2.82
N GLN A 125 -1.82 -16.50 -1.98
CA GLN A 125 -3.14 -17.12 -2.10
C GLN A 125 -4.25 -16.05 -2.03
N MET A 126 -4.20 -15.16 -1.03
CA MET A 126 -5.17 -14.07 -0.91
C MET A 126 -5.20 -13.21 -2.18
N LEU A 127 -4.03 -12.79 -2.67
CA LEU A 127 -3.94 -11.95 -3.86
C LEU A 127 -4.49 -12.65 -5.10
N ASN A 128 -4.19 -13.94 -5.31
CA ASN A 128 -4.73 -14.73 -6.43
C ASN A 128 -6.25 -14.92 -6.34
N GLU A 129 -6.84 -14.93 -5.14
CA GLU A 129 -8.29 -15.03 -4.97
C GLU A 129 -9.01 -13.69 -5.20
N VAL A 130 -8.39 -12.55 -4.84
CA VAL A 130 -9.06 -11.24 -4.82
C VAL A 130 -8.79 -10.38 -6.04
N LEU A 131 -7.63 -10.51 -6.69
CA LEU A 131 -7.30 -9.75 -7.89
C LEU A 131 -8.19 -10.16 -9.07
N LYS A 132 -8.54 -9.19 -9.91
CA LYS A 132 -9.38 -9.42 -11.09
C LYS A 132 -8.67 -8.86 -12.32
N PRO A 133 -8.75 -9.57 -13.49
CA PRO A 133 -8.10 -9.11 -14.71
C PRO A 133 -8.59 -7.73 -15.19
N GLU A 134 -9.86 -7.42 -14.91
CA GLU A 134 -10.49 -6.17 -15.34
C GLU A 134 -10.30 -4.98 -14.39
N GLN A 135 -9.70 -5.20 -13.20
CA GLN A 135 -9.49 -4.10 -12.26
C GLN A 135 -8.52 -3.07 -12.80
N THR A 136 -8.76 -1.81 -12.47
CA THR A 136 -7.89 -0.69 -12.84
C THR A 136 -6.93 -0.31 -11.72
N THR A 137 -7.28 -0.67 -10.49
CA THR A 137 -6.50 -0.37 -9.29
C THR A 137 -5.22 -1.20 -9.26
N LYS A 138 -4.06 -0.51 -9.15
CA LYS A 138 -2.77 -1.13 -8.88
C LYS A 138 -2.62 -1.37 -7.38
N VAL A 139 -2.26 -2.58 -7.00
CA VAL A 139 -2.04 -2.98 -5.60
C VAL A 139 -0.56 -2.86 -5.25
N LEU A 140 -0.24 -2.21 -4.15
CA LEU A 140 1.14 -1.99 -3.71
C LEU A 140 1.44 -2.78 -2.45
N LEU A 141 2.50 -3.57 -2.51
CA LEU A 141 3.14 -4.17 -1.35
C LEU A 141 4.03 -3.11 -0.69
N GLU A 142 3.81 -2.82 0.58
CA GLU A 142 4.66 -1.88 1.30
C GLU A 142 5.93 -2.57 1.81
N THR A 143 7.08 -1.89 1.73
CA THR A 143 8.29 -2.32 2.42
C THR A 143 8.09 -2.18 3.93
N MET A 144 8.56 -3.16 4.72
CA MET A 144 8.33 -3.22 6.16
C MET A 144 9.63 -3.16 6.96
N ALA A 145 9.57 -2.67 8.19
CA ALA A 145 10.70 -2.58 9.10
C ALA A 145 11.21 -3.95 9.61
N GLY A 146 10.39 -4.99 9.50
CA GLY A 146 10.70 -6.32 10.02
C GLY A 146 10.45 -6.47 11.51
N LYS A 147 9.49 -5.72 12.05
CA LYS A 147 9.09 -5.80 13.45
C LYS A 147 8.47 -7.17 13.77
N GLY A 148 9.11 -7.89 14.66
CA GLY A 148 8.65 -9.22 15.05
C GLY A 148 8.70 -10.24 13.92
N SER A 149 7.58 -10.50 13.29
CA SER A 149 7.44 -11.48 12.18
C SER A 149 6.79 -10.88 10.94
N GLU A 150 6.97 -9.60 10.71
CA GLU A 150 6.51 -8.90 9.51
C GLU A 150 7.20 -9.43 8.26
N ILE A 151 6.42 -9.56 7.18
CA ILE A 151 6.89 -9.88 5.83
C ILE A 151 7.01 -8.59 5.03
N GLY A 152 8.01 -8.53 4.15
CA GLY A 152 8.32 -7.33 3.37
C GLY A 152 9.50 -6.53 3.91
N ARG A 153 10.23 -7.10 4.89
CA ARG A 153 11.49 -6.54 5.38
C ARG A 153 12.57 -6.54 4.31
N TYR A 154 12.68 -7.65 3.58
CA TYR A 154 13.65 -7.80 2.51
C TYR A 154 12.97 -7.66 1.14
N PHE A 155 13.64 -7.04 0.19
CA PHE A 155 13.14 -6.89 -1.18
C PHE A 155 12.85 -8.26 -1.82
N GLU A 156 13.62 -9.29 -1.47
CA GLU A 156 13.43 -10.67 -1.90
C GLU A 156 12.08 -11.26 -1.45
N GLU A 157 11.59 -10.87 -0.27
CA GLU A 157 10.27 -11.32 0.23
C GLU A 157 9.14 -10.72 -0.62
N LEU A 158 9.23 -9.43 -0.95
CA LEU A 158 8.28 -8.77 -1.85
C LEU A 158 8.35 -9.35 -3.26
N ARG A 159 9.56 -9.59 -3.76
CA ARG A 159 9.79 -10.25 -5.05
C ARG A 159 9.18 -11.64 -5.09
N ALA A 160 9.35 -12.43 -4.04
CA ALA A 160 8.78 -13.78 -3.95
C ALA A 160 7.24 -13.78 -3.99
N ILE A 161 6.58 -12.78 -3.37
CA ILE A 161 5.14 -12.60 -3.48
C ILE A 161 4.75 -12.27 -4.92
N ILE A 162 5.43 -11.28 -5.53
CA ILE A 162 5.15 -10.83 -6.90
C ILE A 162 5.27 -11.99 -7.89
N ASP A 163 6.32 -12.80 -7.78
CA ASP A 163 6.57 -13.93 -8.72
C ASP A 163 5.53 -15.06 -8.61
N ARG A 164 4.89 -15.22 -7.44
CA ARG A 164 3.90 -16.28 -7.21
C ARG A 164 2.46 -15.84 -7.53
N VAL A 165 2.23 -14.54 -7.74
CA VAL A 165 0.89 -14.01 -8.06
C VAL A 165 0.65 -14.09 -9.57
N GLU A 166 -0.47 -14.71 -9.97
CA GLU A 166 -0.84 -14.92 -11.39
C GLU A 166 -1.05 -13.59 -12.13
N LEU A 167 -1.76 -12.64 -11.49
CA LEU A 167 -2.03 -11.31 -12.02
C LEU A 167 -1.02 -10.27 -11.51
N ASN A 168 0.26 -10.62 -11.55
CA ASN A 168 1.32 -9.77 -10.97
C ASN A 168 1.53 -8.43 -11.69
N ASP A 169 1.01 -8.26 -12.90
CA ASP A 169 0.97 -6.95 -13.58
C ASP A 169 0.12 -5.93 -12.82
N HIS A 170 -0.80 -6.37 -11.96
CA HIS A 170 -1.56 -5.50 -11.06
C HIS A 170 -0.79 -5.14 -9.77
N LEU A 171 0.41 -5.70 -9.57
CA LEU A 171 1.22 -5.45 -8.38
C LEU A 171 2.32 -4.42 -8.62
N GLY A 172 2.58 -3.63 -7.61
CA GLY A 172 3.73 -2.74 -7.47
C GLY A 172 4.21 -2.70 -6.03
N VAL A 173 5.10 -1.77 -5.74
CA VAL A 173 5.67 -1.58 -4.40
C VAL A 173 5.51 -0.13 -3.96
N CYS A 174 5.23 0.05 -2.69
CA CYS A 174 5.37 1.30 -1.96
C CYS A 174 6.61 1.21 -1.06
N LEU A 175 7.61 2.04 -1.31
CA LEU A 175 8.81 2.11 -0.47
C LEU A 175 8.59 3.13 0.64
N ASP A 176 8.60 2.67 1.90
CA ASP A 176 8.57 3.56 3.06
C ASP A 176 9.99 3.79 3.58
N THR A 177 10.41 5.06 3.66
CA THR A 177 11.79 5.41 4.03
C THR A 177 12.12 5.08 5.48
N CYS A 178 11.16 5.17 6.41
CA CYS A 178 11.33 4.72 7.78
C CYS A 178 11.52 3.21 7.84
N HIS A 179 10.65 2.47 7.15
CA HIS A 179 10.67 1.01 7.17
C HIS A 179 11.96 0.43 6.59
N VAL A 180 12.41 0.90 5.43
CA VAL A 180 13.65 0.39 4.83
C VAL A 180 14.87 0.74 5.67
N TYR A 181 14.93 1.94 6.29
CA TYR A 181 16.01 2.32 7.20
C TYR A 181 16.05 1.41 8.44
N ASP A 182 14.89 1.16 9.05
CA ASP A 182 14.75 0.26 10.19
C ASP A 182 14.99 -1.21 9.82
N ALA A 183 14.76 -1.59 8.57
CA ALA A 183 15.06 -2.92 8.04
C ALA A 183 16.55 -3.17 7.76
N GLY A 184 17.37 -2.12 7.69
CA GLY A 184 18.81 -2.22 7.46
C GLY A 184 19.27 -1.79 6.07
N TYR A 185 18.43 -1.06 5.31
CA TYR A 185 18.83 -0.42 4.07
C TYR A 185 19.28 1.02 4.35
N ASP A 186 20.55 1.34 4.14
CA ASP A 186 21.15 2.65 4.49
C ASP A 186 20.80 3.72 3.46
N ILE A 187 19.56 4.16 3.46
CA ILE A 187 19.09 5.24 2.57
C ILE A 187 19.68 6.62 2.92
N VAL A 188 20.32 6.76 4.07
CA VAL A 188 20.93 8.03 4.52
C VAL A 188 22.31 8.24 3.92
N ASN A 189 23.13 7.19 3.88
CA ASN A 189 24.50 7.29 3.40
C ASN A 189 24.72 6.65 2.03
N ASP A 190 23.83 5.72 1.60
CA ASP A 190 23.95 4.99 0.33
C ASP A 190 22.60 4.80 -0.37
N LEU A 191 21.88 5.89 -0.61
CA LEU A 191 20.58 5.86 -1.31
C LEU A 191 20.70 5.22 -2.70
N ASP A 192 21.74 5.55 -3.46
CA ASP A 192 21.95 5.02 -4.81
C ASP A 192 22.17 3.50 -4.78
N GLY A 193 22.93 2.99 -3.80
CA GLY A 193 23.13 1.55 -3.60
C GLY A 193 21.82 0.82 -3.23
N VAL A 194 21.01 1.41 -2.37
CA VAL A 194 19.70 0.86 -2.00
C VAL A 194 18.74 0.83 -3.21
N LEU A 195 18.66 1.92 -3.98
CA LEU A 195 17.82 1.97 -5.18
C LEU A 195 18.31 1.00 -6.25
N LYS A 196 19.62 0.82 -6.41
CA LYS A 196 20.20 -0.18 -7.29
C LYS A 196 19.81 -1.60 -6.86
N GLN A 197 19.91 -1.91 -5.56
CA GLN A 197 19.50 -3.20 -5.04
C GLN A 197 17.98 -3.44 -5.24
N PHE A 198 17.16 -2.41 -5.04
CA PHE A 198 15.74 -2.48 -5.33
C PHE A 198 15.48 -2.80 -6.82
N ASP A 199 16.18 -2.11 -7.72
CA ASP A 199 16.04 -2.33 -9.16
C ASP A 199 16.49 -3.74 -9.59
N GLU A 200 17.61 -4.24 -9.06
CA GLU A 200 18.12 -5.57 -9.36
C GLU A 200 17.20 -6.70 -8.86
N ILE A 201 16.52 -6.53 -7.73
CA ILE A 201 15.68 -7.55 -7.11
C ILE A 201 14.21 -7.45 -7.57
N ILE A 202 13.64 -6.26 -7.52
CA ILE A 202 12.21 -6.03 -7.77
C ILE A 202 11.96 -5.46 -9.17
N GLY A 203 12.81 -4.52 -9.61
CA GLY A 203 12.64 -3.68 -10.78
C GLY A 203 12.11 -2.29 -10.41
N ILE A 204 12.78 -1.24 -10.87
CA ILE A 204 12.42 0.16 -10.56
C ILE A 204 11.06 0.55 -11.16
N ASP A 205 10.64 -0.10 -12.23
CA ASP A 205 9.33 0.07 -12.87
C ASP A 205 8.15 -0.38 -12.00
N ARG A 206 8.42 -1.16 -10.95
CA ARG A 206 7.43 -1.55 -9.94
C ARG A 206 7.35 -0.60 -8.75
N LEU A 207 8.17 0.44 -8.66
CA LEU A 207 8.09 1.47 -7.63
C LEU A 207 7.03 2.52 -8.00
N TYR A 208 5.84 2.39 -7.42
CA TYR A 208 4.71 3.27 -7.72
C TYR A 208 4.49 4.39 -6.69
N ALA A 209 4.92 4.18 -5.46
CA ALA A 209 4.77 5.15 -4.39
C ALA A 209 5.95 5.12 -3.41
N ILE A 210 6.18 6.25 -2.77
CA ILE A 210 7.15 6.38 -1.69
C ILE A 210 6.44 7.07 -0.52
N HIS A 211 6.49 6.45 0.66
CA HIS A 211 6.18 7.12 1.91
C HIS A 211 7.46 7.76 2.44
N ILE A 212 7.47 9.09 2.53
CA ILE A 212 8.60 9.83 3.08
C ILE A 212 8.33 10.04 4.57
N ASN A 213 8.85 9.13 5.38
CA ASN A 213 8.75 9.14 6.83
C ASN A 213 10.15 9.18 7.45
N ASP A 214 10.27 9.86 8.59
CA ASP A 214 11.49 9.84 9.40
C ASP A 214 11.40 8.72 10.45
N SER A 215 12.55 8.10 10.80
CA SER A 215 12.61 7.12 11.87
C SER A 215 13.05 7.74 13.19
N LYS A 216 12.36 7.38 14.27
CA LYS A 216 12.76 7.70 15.65
C LYS A 216 13.83 6.75 16.20
N ASN A 217 14.11 5.69 15.48
CA ASN A 217 14.94 4.58 15.92
C ASN A 217 16.31 4.61 15.25
N PRO A 218 17.31 3.94 15.83
CA PRO A 218 18.60 3.75 15.16
C PRO A 218 18.44 2.88 13.90
N PHE A 219 19.40 3.01 13.00
CA PHE A 219 19.53 2.14 11.83
C PHE A 219 19.44 0.66 12.20
N GLU A 220 18.70 -0.14 11.38
CA GLU A 220 18.51 -1.59 11.57
C GLU A 220 17.86 -1.96 12.92
N SER A 221 16.98 -1.10 13.43
CA SER A 221 16.33 -1.31 14.74
C SER A 221 15.18 -2.33 14.70
N HIS A 222 14.59 -2.57 13.52
CA HIS A 222 13.38 -3.38 13.32
C HIS A 222 12.22 -2.94 14.20
N LYS A 223 12.06 -1.63 14.25
CA LYS A 223 10.99 -1.00 15.02
C LYS A 223 10.14 -0.12 14.18
N ASP A 224 9.17 0.19 14.10
CA ASP A 224 8.35 1.22 13.47
C ASP A 224 7.53 1.92 14.59
#